data_cb2244403ff4de8e4b49c0e38ff9d230
#
_entry.id   cb2244403ff4de8e4b49c0e38ff9d230
#
_cell.length_a   1.000
_cell.length_b   1.000
_cell.length_c   1.000
_cell.angle_alpha   90.00
_cell.angle_beta   90.00
_cell.angle_gamma   90.00
#
_symmetry.space_group_name_H-M   'P 1'
#
loop_
_entity.id
_entity.type
_entity.pdbx_description
1 polymer ?
#
loop_
_entity_poly.entity_id
_entity_poly.type
_entity_poly.pdbx_seq_one_letter_code
_entity_poly.pdbx_strand_id
1 'polypeptide(L)'
;MSRRSALKRMGIAVAGALISSTGVISLTSCRNKDVKRVILYFTGTGNCLYVARQLGGENSKLLSIPQLMKQNDIEIEADEIGIVYPIYGHMPPNMVRQFIKKAKLKADYKFAVLTYGNRKCNAVEIWDDISRQAGVAFDYINTLIMVDNWLPNFDMNEQILIDKLIPENLDRIIGDISSRKHWHEPVTEEEREQHQGFLERTGINPEIGFVLQSENYFTATDACIGCGACVEVCPKGNYSLTSQGIKTEGNCEFCFACIQNCPQKKWGSEPAEAYESPTL
;
A
#
# COMPACT_ATOMS: atom_id res chain seq x y z
N MET A 1 25.10 -7.01 21.69
CA MET A 1 24.52 -5.68 22.04
C MET A 1 23.04 -5.67 21.69
N SER A 2 22.19 -5.43 22.68
CA SER A 2 20.72 -5.62 22.57
C SER A 2 20.04 -4.50 21.76
N ARG A 3 19.15 -4.88 20.84
CA ARG A 3 18.35 -3.95 19.99
C ARG A 3 17.37 -3.02 20.76
N ARG A 4 17.38 -3.07 22.10
CA ARG A 4 16.51 -2.25 22.97
C ARG A 4 17.00 -0.83 23.24
N SER A 5 18.21 -0.47 22.87
CA SER A 5 18.80 0.85 23.19
C SER A 5 18.65 1.91 22.09
N ALA A 6 18.20 1.56 20.88
CA ALA A 6 18.04 2.50 19.77
C ALA A 6 16.68 3.25 19.73
N LEU A 7 15.69 2.77 20.47
CA LEU A 7 14.31 3.31 20.42
C LEU A 7 14.00 4.44 21.43
N LYS A 8 14.99 4.86 22.22
CA LYS A 8 14.77 5.84 23.31
C LYS A 8 15.08 7.31 22.99
N ARG A 9 15.38 7.67 21.73
CA ARG A 9 15.77 9.07 21.40
C ARG A 9 15.01 9.69 20.20
N MET A 10 13.79 9.29 19.93
CA MET A 10 12.92 10.06 19.03
C MET A 10 11.65 10.46 19.80
N GLY A 11 11.71 11.63 20.43
CA GLY A 11 10.53 12.30 20.97
C GLY A 11 9.63 12.70 19.81
N ILE A 12 8.49 12.02 19.64
CA ILE A 12 7.44 12.42 18.73
C ILE A 12 6.61 13.46 19.47
N ALA A 13 6.72 14.72 19.07
CA ALA A 13 5.75 15.75 19.44
C ALA A 13 4.44 15.44 18.72
N VAL A 14 3.49 14.83 19.42
CA VAL A 14 2.11 14.70 18.96
C VAL A 14 1.43 16.05 19.19
N ALA A 15 1.33 16.86 18.14
CA ALA A 15 0.43 18.01 18.14
C ALA A 15 -1.01 17.50 18.10
N GLY A 16 -1.69 17.50 19.25
CA GLY A 16 -3.09 17.17 19.36
C GLY A 16 -3.94 18.21 18.63
N ALA A 17 -4.57 17.85 17.54
CA ALA A 17 -5.64 18.61 16.93
C ALA A 17 -6.96 18.22 17.61
N LEU A 18 -7.59 19.15 18.30
CA LEU A 18 -8.93 19.02 18.86
C LEU A 18 -9.94 18.85 17.72
N ILE A 19 -10.62 17.72 17.68
CA ILE A 19 -11.70 17.44 16.74
C ILE A 19 -12.97 18.08 17.28
N SER A 20 -13.39 19.22 16.71
CA SER A 20 -14.76 19.68 16.84
C SER A 20 -15.60 19.03 15.73
N SER A 21 -16.69 18.40 16.13
CA SER A 21 -17.70 17.81 15.25
C SER A 21 -18.36 18.86 14.37
N THR A 22 -18.46 18.57 13.07
CA THR A 22 -19.00 19.38 11.97
C THR A 22 -17.97 20.34 11.33
N GLY A 23 -17.19 19.81 10.42
CA GLY A 23 -16.34 20.65 9.58
C GLY A 23 -15.75 19.82 8.45
N VAL A 24 -16.19 20.08 7.23
CA VAL A 24 -15.46 19.74 6.03
C VAL A 24 -14.05 20.28 6.20
N ILE A 25 -13.05 19.41 6.42
CA ILE A 25 -11.67 19.83 6.31
C ILE A 25 -11.38 19.93 4.81
N SER A 26 -11.83 21.02 4.21
CA SER A 26 -11.30 21.45 2.93
C SER A 26 -9.84 21.83 3.16
N LEU A 27 -8.91 21.01 2.66
CA LEU A 27 -7.48 21.34 2.63
C LEU A 27 -7.18 22.52 1.69
N THR A 28 -8.22 23.10 1.07
CA THR A 28 -8.15 24.31 0.24
C THR A 28 -7.88 25.59 1.04
N SER A 29 -8.00 25.58 2.38
CA SER A 29 -7.86 26.82 3.18
C SER A 29 -6.48 27.09 3.75
N CYS A 30 -5.52 26.19 3.58
CA CYS A 30 -4.12 26.47 3.87
C CYS A 30 -3.29 26.16 2.63
N ARG A 31 -3.15 27.13 1.72
CA ARG A 31 -1.96 27.26 0.91
C ARG A 31 -0.81 27.46 1.90
N ASN A 32 -0.35 26.38 2.52
CA ASN A 32 0.96 26.35 3.13
C ASN A 32 1.93 26.47 1.95
N LYS A 33 2.40 27.67 1.68
CA LYS A 33 3.29 28.00 0.55
C LYS A 33 4.58 27.15 0.53
N ASP A 34 4.75 26.29 1.53
CA ASP A 34 5.97 25.51 1.75
C ASP A 34 5.86 24.02 1.41
N VAL A 35 4.66 23.45 1.20
CA VAL A 35 4.51 22.04 0.81
C VAL A 35 4.48 21.92 -0.69
N LYS A 36 5.62 21.59 -1.29
CA LYS A 36 5.76 21.42 -2.74
C LYS A 36 5.32 20.04 -3.22
N ARG A 37 5.50 19.00 -2.38
CA ARG A 37 5.24 17.61 -2.75
C ARG A 37 4.34 16.92 -1.73
N VAL A 38 3.31 16.23 -2.23
CA VAL A 38 2.46 15.35 -1.43
C VAL A 38 2.68 13.92 -1.88
N ILE A 39 2.97 13.01 -0.95
CA ILE A 39 3.07 11.57 -1.22
C ILE A 39 1.88 10.85 -0.58
N LEU A 40 1.06 10.25 -1.40
CA LEU A 40 -0.05 9.40 -1.04
C LEU A 40 0.45 7.97 -0.94
N TYR A 41 0.21 7.27 0.16
CA TYR A 41 0.70 5.91 0.25
C TYR A 41 -0.31 4.93 0.85
N PHE A 42 -0.28 3.71 0.34
CA PHE A 42 -0.89 2.54 0.95
C PHE A 42 0.22 1.56 1.33
N THR A 43 0.23 1.07 2.56
CA THR A 43 1.21 0.08 3.01
C THR A 43 0.57 -0.90 3.98
N GLY A 44 0.84 -2.20 3.81
CA GLY A 44 0.50 -3.23 4.78
C GLY A 44 1.65 -3.51 5.75
N THR A 45 2.85 -3.69 5.22
CA THR A 45 3.99 -4.24 5.95
C THR A 45 5.19 -3.27 6.07
N GLY A 46 5.04 -2.05 5.56
CA GLY A 46 6.04 -0.98 5.71
C GLY A 46 6.85 -0.66 4.45
N ASN A 47 6.93 -1.54 3.45
CA ASN A 47 7.71 -1.30 2.23
C ASN A 47 7.34 0.02 1.53
N CYS A 48 6.05 0.24 1.25
CA CYS A 48 5.61 1.46 0.59
C CYS A 48 5.79 2.72 1.45
N LEU A 49 5.67 2.60 2.78
CA LEU A 49 5.95 3.73 3.67
C LEU A 49 7.43 4.11 3.65
N TYR A 50 8.33 3.11 3.58
CA TYR A 50 9.75 3.36 3.40
C TYR A 50 10.00 4.13 2.11
N VAL A 51 9.48 3.64 0.98
CA VAL A 51 9.61 4.30 -0.33
C VAL A 51 9.01 5.71 -0.30
N ALA A 52 7.81 5.88 0.26
CA ALA A 52 7.15 7.18 0.37
C ALA A 52 8.00 8.20 1.15
N ARG A 53 8.68 7.78 2.22
CA ARG A 53 9.59 8.64 2.98
C ARG A 53 10.81 9.07 2.17
N GLN A 54 11.40 8.16 1.40
CA GLN A 54 12.55 8.47 0.57
C GLN A 54 12.19 9.44 -0.57
N LEU A 55 11.03 9.23 -1.21
CA LEU A 55 10.52 10.10 -2.28
C LEU A 55 10.06 11.47 -1.77
N GLY A 56 9.66 11.55 -0.52
CA GLY A 56 9.13 12.80 0.06
C GLY A 56 10.15 13.92 0.13
N GLY A 57 11.29 13.66 0.77
CA GLY A 57 12.27 14.71 1.07
C GLY A 57 11.79 15.67 2.18
N GLU A 58 12.51 16.78 2.37
CA GLU A 58 12.33 17.67 3.51
C GLU A 58 11.01 18.48 3.51
N ASN A 59 10.54 18.93 2.34
CA ASN A 59 9.37 19.78 2.19
C ASN A 59 8.16 19.02 1.62
N SER A 60 7.97 17.81 2.06
CA SER A 60 6.86 16.98 1.62
C SER A 60 5.86 16.68 2.72
N LYS A 61 4.66 16.33 2.30
CA LYS A 61 3.61 15.80 3.18
C LYS A 61 3.28 14.37 2.78
N LEU A 62 3.39 13.44 3.73
CA LEU A 62 3.00 12.05 3.54
C LEU A 62 1.58 11.85 4.06
N LEU A 63 0.69 11.35 3.20
CA LEU A 63 -0.70 11.10 3.51
C LEU A 63 -1.06 9.63 3.30
N SER A 64 -1.58 9.01 4.33
CA SER A 64 -2.03 7.62 4.31
C SER A 64 -3.36 7.50 3.57
N ILE A 65 -3.41 6.73 2.49
CA ILE A 65 -4.65 6.45 1.73
C ILE A 65 -5.75 5.88 2.64
N PRO A 66 -5.48 4.90 3.53
CA PRO A 66 -6.49 4.42 4.49
C PRO A 66 -7.10 5.52 5.37
N GLN A 67 -6.30 6.50 5.78
CA GLN A 67 -6.83 7.61 6.57
C GLN A 67 -7.65 8.59 5.73
N LEU A 68 -7.23 8.87 4.51
CA LEU A 68 -7.98 9.72 3.57
C LEU A 68 -9.33 9.08 3.20
N MET A 69 -9.38 7.77 3.04
CA MET A 69 -10.62 7.05 2.70
C MET A 69 -11.71 7.12 3.78
N LYS A 70 -11.37 7.54 4.99
CA LYS A 70 -12.34 7.82 6.05
C LYS A 70 -13.06 9.17 5.87
N GLN A 71 -12.57 10.03 4.98
CA GLN A 71 -13.15 11.34 4.69
C GLN A 71 -14.22 11.20 3.60
N ASN A 72 -15.24 12.07 3.63
CA ASN A 72 -16.28 12.09 2.60
C ASN A 72 -15.76 12.65 1.29
N ASP A 73 -15.03 13.76 1.34
CA ASP A 73 -14.44 14.42 0.18
C ASP A 73 -12.91 14.43 0.31
N ILE A 74 -12.24 14.09 -0.79
CA ILE A 74 -10.78 14.03 -0.86
C ILE A 74 -10.32 14.93 -1.99
N GLU A 75 -9.83 16.11 -1.65
CA GLU A 75 -9.25 17.07 -2.60
C GLU A 75 -7.82 17.40 -2.17
N ILE A 76 -6.86 17.18 -3.07
CA ILE A 76 -5.44 17.37 -2.81
C ILE A 76 -4.84 18.22 -3.92
N GLU A 77 -4.25 19.34 -3.56
CA GLU A 77 -3.55 20.26 -4.45
C GLU A 77 -2.12 20.47 -3.96
N ALA A 78 -1.14 20.31 -4.83
CA ALA A 78 0.29 20.51 -4.59
C ALA A 78 1.01 20.76 -5.93
N ASP A 79 2.28 21.18 -5.91
CA ASP A 79 3.08 21.27 -7.14
C ASP A 79 3.34 19.87 -7.71
N GLU A 80 3.56 18.91 -6.82
CA GLU A 80 3.81 17.50 -7.16
C GLU A 80 3.00 16.56 -6.28
N ILE A 81 2.37 15.57 -6.90
CA ILE A 81 1.68 14.49 -6.20
C ILE A 81 2.26 13.14 -6.60
N GLY A 82 2.78 12.41 -5.61
CA GLY A 82 3.21 11.03 -5.76
C GLY A 82 2.20 10.06 -5.17
N ILE A 83 2.07 8.86 -5.74
CA ILE A 83 1.36 7.75 -5.15
C ILE A 83 2.28 6.53 -5.04
N VAL A 84 2.26 5.86 -3.87
CA VAL A 84 3.07 4.67 -3.60
C VAL A 84 2.19 3.58 -3.02
N TYR A 85 2.15 2.42 -3.69
CA TYR A 85 1.37 1.28 -3.23
C TYR A 85 1.98 -0.05 -3.68
N PRO A 86 1.66 -1.19 -3.00
CA PRO A 86 2.13 -2.51 -3.39
C PRO A 86 1.26 -3.11 -4.49
N ILE A 87 1.87 -3.85 -5.39
CA ILE A 87 1.17 -4.64 -6.39
C ILE A 87 0.64 -5.93 -5.72
N TYR A 88 -0.66 -6.17 -5.81
CA TYR A 88 -1.32 -7.39 -5.35
C TYR A 88 -1.94 -8.14 -6.54
N GLY A 89 -1.46 -9.35 -6.82
CA GLY A 89 -1.94 -10.10 -7.98
C GLY A 89 -1.83 -9.31 -9.30
N HIS A 90 -0.71 -8.62 -9.50
CA HIS A 90 -0.40 -7.75 -10.64
C HIS A 90 -1.26 -6.47 -10.74
N MET A 91 -2.06 -6.18 -9.74
CA MET A 91 -3.04 -5.07 -9.73
C MET A 91 -2.86 -4.17 -8.49
N PRO A 92 -3.40 -2.93 -8.51
CA PRO A 92 -3.45 -2.11 -7.31
C PRO A 92 -4.39 -2.73 -6.27
N PRO A 93 -4.11 -2.56 -4.96
CA PRO A 93 -5.04 -2.89 -3.89
C PRO A 93 -6.41 -2.27 -4.13
N ASN A 94 -7.48 -2.96 -3.72
CA ASN A 94 -8.84 -2.47 -3.95
C ASN A 94 -9.09 -1.10 -3.31
N MET A 95 -8.52 -0.85 -2.14
CA MET A 95 -8.59 0.47 -1.50
C MET A 95 -7.93 1.57 -2.36
N VAL A 96 -6.82 1.28 -3.03
CA VAL A 96 -6.14 2.23 -3.92
C VAL A 96 -6.99 2.51 -5.17
N ARG A 97 -7.63 1.47 -5.74
CA ARG A 97 -8.61 1.63 -6.82
C ARG A 97 -9.78 2.54 -6.43
N GLN A 98 -10.34 2.31 -5.25
CA GLN A 98 -11.45 3.12 -4.74
C GLN A 98 -11.00 4.55 -4.47
N PHE A 99 -9.79 4.72 -3.94
CA PHE A 99 -9.21 6.01 -3.65
C PHE A 99 -9.07 6.87 -4.92
N ILE A 100 -8.45 6.34 -5.99
CA ILE A 100 -8.23 7.14 -7.21
C ILE A 100 -9.54 7.54 -7.89
N LYS A 101 -10.60 6.73 -7.78
CA LYS A 101 -11.93 7.05 -8.29
C LYS A 101 -12.64 8.14 -7.47
N LYS A 102 -12.27 8.29 -6.19
CA LYS A 102 -12.91 9.24 -5.27
C LYS A 102 -12.14 10.55 -5.14
N ALA A 103 -10.82 10.50 -5.22
CA ALA A 103 -9.96 11.63 -4.95
C ALA A 103 -9.85 12.58 -6.16
N LYS A 104 -9.89 13.88 -5.88
CA LYS A 104 -9.53 14.93 -6.84
C LYS A 104 -8.09 15.34 -6.59
N LEU A 105 -7.22 15.03 -7.54
CA LEU A 105 -5.79 15.29 -7.46
C LEU A 105 -5.41 16.37 -8.47
N LYS A 106 -4.93 17.50 -7.97
CA LYS A 106 -4.51 18.63 -8.80
C LYS A 106 -3.03 18.94 -8.55
N ALA A 107 -2.21 18.71 -9.56
CA ALA A 107 -0.77 18.99 -9.52
C ALA A 107 -0.22 19.21 -10.93
N ASP A 108 0.90 19.95 -11.01
CA ASP A 108 1.62 20.16 -12.26
C ASP A 108 2.38 18.90 -12.71
N TYR A 109 2.78 18.06 -11.76
CA TYR A 109 3.48 16.80 -12.01
C TYR A 109 2.95 15.69 -11.10
N LYS A 110 2.57 14.55 -11.68
CA LYS A 110 2.07 13.39 -10.95
C LYS A 110 2.88 12.16 -11.27
N PHE A 111 3.30 11.44 -10.24
CA PHE A 111 4.07 10.22 -10.39
C PHE A 111 3.53 9.08 -9.53
N ALA A 112 3.79 7.84 -9.98
CA ALA A 112 3.43 6.63 -9.26
C ALA A 112 4.65 5.71 -9.15
N VAL A 113 4.88 5.15 -7.95
CA VAL A 113 5.89 4.12 -7.70
C VAL A 113 5.20 2.90 -7.11
N LEU A 114 5.17 1.82 -7.88
CA LEU A 114 4.48 0.58 -7.57
C LEU A 114 5.48 -0.42 -7.01
N THR A 115 5.31 -0.86 -5.76
CA THR A 115 6.24 -1.81 -5.17
C THR A 115 5.79 -3.25 -5.39
N TYR A 116 6.73 -4.15 -5.64
CA TYR A 116 6.45 -5.58 -5.80
C TYR A 116 7.58 -6.44 -5.22
N GLY A 117 7.30 -7.70 -4.92
CA GLY A 117 8.29 -8.61 -4.34
C GLY A 117 8.91 -9.56 -5.35
N ASN A 118 8.12 -10.06 -6.30
CA ASN A 118 8.53 -11.07 -7.27
C ASN A 118 8.19 -10.66 -8.71
N ARG A 119 6.91 -10.56 -9.07
CA ARG A 119 6.46 -10.25 -10.43
C ARG A 119 5.60 -9.01 -10.44
N LYS A 120 5.89 -8.09 -11.35
CA LYS A 120 5.11 -6.88 -11.59
C LYS A 120 4.07 -7.08 -12.71
N CYS A 121 4.40 -7.95 -13.68
CA CYS A 121 3.65 -8.15 -14.90
C CYS A 121 3.26 -6.81 -15.55
N ASN A 122 2.01 -6.66 -16.00
CA ASN A 122 1.53 -5.44 -16.65
C ASN A 122 0.93 -4.40 -15.68
N ALA A 123 1.34 -4.39 -14.42
CA ALA A 123 0.79 -3.51 -13.39
C ALA A 123 0.88 -2.00 -13.74
N VAL A 124 1.90 -1.60 -14.51
CA VAL A 124 2.05 -0.21 -14.97
C VAL A 124 0.91 0.18 -15.91
N GLU A 125 0.60 -0.65 -16.90
CA GLU A 125 -0.50 -0.41 -17.83
C GLU A 125 -1.86 -0.43 -17.11
N ILE A 126 -2.07 -1.41 -16.24
CA ILE A 126 -3.29 -1.50 -15.43
C ILE A 126 -3.50 -0.24 -14.59
N TRP A 127 -2.42 0.29 -13.99
CA TRP A 127 -2.53 1.52 -13.22
C TRP A 127 -2.81 2.74 -14.09
N ASP A 128 -2.14 2.88 -15.21
CA ASP A 128 -2.38 4.00 -16.14
C ASP A 128 -3.83 4.00 -16.62
N ASP A 129 -4.37 2.84 -17.00
CA ASP A 129 -5.75 2.69 -17.44
C ASP A 129 -6.76 3.06 -16.34
N ILE A 130 -6.61 2.51 -15.13
CA ILE A 130 -7.51 2.77 -14.01
C ILE A 130 -7.49 4.26 -13.63
N SER A 131 -6.31 4.85 -13.57
CA SER A 131 -6.15 6.25 -13.17
C SER A 131 -6.70 7.20 -14.23
N ARG A 132 -6.46 6.93 -15.51
CA ARG A 132 -7.04 7.72 -16.63
C ARG A 132 -8.57 7.63 -16.67
N GLN A 133 -9.12 6.44 -16.45
CA GLN A 133 -10.59 6.27 -16.35
C GLN A 133 -11.17 7.07 -15.17
N ALA A 134 -10.40 7.27 -14.11
CA ALA A 134 -10.77 8.13 -12.98
C ALA A 134 -10.48 9.63 -13.23
N GLY A 135 -10.03 10.01 -14.43
CA GLY A 135 -9.70 11.39 -14.79
C GLY A 135 -8.34 11.89 -14.29
N VAL A 136 -7.45 10.97 -13.86
CA VAL A 136 -6.12 11.31 -13.35
C VAL A 136 -5.05 10.69 -14.26
N ALA A 137 -4.31 11.52 -14.99
CA ALA A 137 -3.15 11.07 -15.74
C ALA A 137 -1.88 11.26 -14.90
N PHE A 138 -0.99 10.28 -14.91
CA PHE A 138 0.33 10.34 -14.31
C PHE A 138 1.39 10.62 -15.37
N ASP A 139 2.36 11.46 -15.03
CA ASP A 139 3.48 11.82 -15.92
C ASP A 139 4.60 10.77 -15.85
N TYR A 140 4.75 10.14 -14.69
CA TYR A 140 5.76 9.11 -14.45
C TYR A 140 5.13 7.92 -13.71
N ILE A 141 5.35 6.71 -14.23
CA ILE A 141 4.94 5.46 -13.56
C ILE A 141 6.13 4.50 -13.61
N ASN A 142 6.60 4.06 -12.46
CA ASN A 142 7.69 3.10 -12.36
C ASN A 142 7.40 2.05 -11.29
N THR A 143 8.06 0.91 -11.39
CA THR A 143 8.00 -0.13 -10.37
C THR A 143 9.30 -0.19 -9.57
N LEU A 144 9.21 -0.65 -8.33
CA LEU A 144 10.36 -0.89 -7.47
C LEU A 144 10.26 -2.27 -6.83
N ILE A 145 11.23 -3.12 -7.12
CA ILE A 145 11.33 -4.41 -6.45
C ILE A 145 11.72 -4.22 -4.99
N MET A 146 11.00 -4.89 -4.10
CA MET A 146 11.20 -4.86 -2.65
C MET A 146 11.31 -6.28 -2.10
N VAL A 147 11.56 -6.40 -0.80
CA VAL A 147 11.49 -7.70 -0.12
C VAL A 147 10.09 -8.28 -0.29
N ASP A 148 9.98 -9.51 -0.81
CA ASP A 148 8.69 -10.18 -0.92
C ASP A 148 8.19 -10.58 0.47
N ASN A 149 6.95 -10.24 0.75
CA ASN A 149 6.32 -10.50 2.04
C ASN A 149 4.98 -11.25 1.90
N TRP A 150 4.78 -11.93 0.78
CA TRP A 150 3.67 -12.84 0.56
C TRP A 150 3.91 -14.16 1.30
N LEU A 151 3.56 -14.18 2.60
CA LEU A 151 3.84 -15.28 3.53
C LEU A 151 3.36 -16.67 3.08
N PRO A 152 2.25 -16.83 2.34
CA PRO A 152 1.85 -18.16 1.88
C PRO A 152 2.89 -18.88 1.01
N ASN A 153 3.72 -18.12 0.28
CA ASN A 153 4.66 -18.68 -0.69
C ASN A 153 6.13 -18.45 -0.33
N PHE A 154 6.43 -17.50 0.57
CA PHE A 154 7.81 -17.05 0.80
C PHE A 154 8.17 -17.05 2.28
N ASP A 155 9.33 -17.64 2.62
CA ASP A 155 9.94 -17.48 3.94
C ASP A 155 10.64 -16.10 4.00
N MET A 156 10.22 -15.27 4.95
CA MET A 156 10.80 -13.94 5.14
C MET A 156 12.28 -13.99 5.53
N ASN A 157 12.73 -15.07 6.21
CA ASN A 157 14.15 -15.21 6.57
C ASN A 157 15.03 -15.43 5.33
N GLU A 158 14.49 -16.03 4.28
CA GLU A 158 15.16 -16.18 2.98
C GLU A 158 15.05 -14.90 2.16
N GLN A 159 13.85 -14.31 2.09
CA GLN A 159 13.58 -13.14 1.27
C GLN A 159 14.42 -11.91 1.65
N ILE A 160 14.74 -11.72 2.94
CA ILE A 160 15.58 -10.61 3.41
C ILE A 160 17.05 -10.77 3.02
N LEU A 161 17.48 -11.97 2.61
CA LEU A 161 18.86 -12.23 2.17
C LEU A 161 19.07 -11.99 0.68
N ILE A 162 17.98 -11.86 -0.09
CA ILE A 162 18.06 -11.60 -1.51
C ILE A 162 18.38 -10.13 -1.74
N ASP A 163 19.53 -9.85 -2.32
CA ASP A 163 19.87 -8.49 -2.72
C ASP A 163 19.06 -8.09 -3.94
N LYS A 164 18.17 -7.14 -3.77
CA LYS A 164 17.29 -6.59 -4.81
C LYS A 164 17.73 -5.20 -5.29
N LEU A 165 18.92 -4.78 -4.92
CA LEU A 165 19.49 -3.47 -5.28
C LEU A 165 18.49 -2.32 -5.01
N ILE A 166 17.80 -2.40 -3.85
CA ILE A 166 16.72 -1.46 -3.52
C ILE A 166 17.24 -0.01 -3.46
N PRO A 167 18.37 0.29 -2.79
CA PRO A 167 18.89 1.65 -2.72
C PRO A 167 19.20 2.23 -4.10
N GLU A 168 19.89 1.49 -4.93
CA GLU A 168 20.33 1.92 -6.27
C GLU A 168 19.13 2.17 -7.19
N ASN A 169 18.15 1.27 -7.18
CA ASN A 169 16.93 1.42 -7.96
C ASN A 169 16.10 2.61 -7.48
N LEU A 170 16.03 2.83 -6.16
CA LEU A 170 15.30 3.94 -5.57
C LEU A 170 15.98 5.29 -5.88
N ASP A 171 17.31 5.36 -5.80
CA ASP A 171 18.08 6.56 -6.14
C ASP A 171 17.86 6.96 -7.61
N ARG A 172 17.81 5.98 -8.54
CA ARG A 172 17.47 6.24 -9.95
C ARG A 172 16.06 6.79 -10.09
N ILE A 173 15.07 6.22 -9.39
CA ILE A 173 13.69 6.71 -9.41
C ILE A 173 13.60 8.14 -8.84
N ILE A 174 14.29 8.43 -7.75
CA ILE A 174 14.36 9.76 -7.14
C ILE A 174 14.96 10.77 -8.15
N GLY A 175 16.02 10.39 -8.85
CA GLY A 175 16.63 11.22 -9.90
C GLY A 175 15.67 11.52 -11.05
N ASP A 176 14.96 10.51 -11.55
CA ASP A 176 13.95 10.66 -12.59
C ASP A 176 12.81 11.61 -12.17
N ILE A 177 12.28 11.44 -10.95
CA ILE A 177 11.21 12.29 -10.40
C ILE A 177 11.72 13.72 -10.16
N SER A 178 12.92 13.89 -9.66
CA SER A 178 13.52 15.21 -9.40
C SER A 178 13.71 16.01 -10.68
N SER A 179 13.97 15.33 -11.79
CA SER A 179 14.04 15.95 -13.13
C SER A 179 12.67 16.11 -13.82
N ARG A 180 11.59 15.74 -13.15
CA ARG A 180 10.21 15.70 -13.69
C ARG A 180 10.13 14.93 -15.00
N LYS A 181 10.77 13.76 -15.06
CA LYS A 181 10.78 12.91 -16.24
C LYS A 181 9.36 12.43 -16.58
N HIS A 182 8.99 12.55 -17.85
CA HIS A 182 7.76 11.98 -18.39
C HIS A 182 8.07 10.60 -18.96
N TRP A 183 7.68 9.56 -18.25
CA TRP A 183 7.99 8.20 -18.65
C TRP A 183 7.19 7.17 -17.87
N HIS A 184 6.70 6.18 -18.58
CA HIS A 184 6.11 4.98 -17.97
C HIS A 184 7.01 3.79 -18.24
N GLU A 185 7.25 2.98 -17.21
CA GLU A 185 8.04 1.76 -17.37
C GLU A 185 7.39 0.86 -18.42
N PRO A 186 8.13 0.44 -19.47
CA PRO A 186 7.57 -0.38 -20.52
C PRO A 186 7.18 -1.77 -19.99
N VAL A 187 6.09 -2.29 -20.52
CA VAL A 187 5.59 -3.65 -20.25
C VAL A 187 5.85 -4.51 -21.48
N THR A 188 6.43 -5.69 -21.27
CA THR A 188 6.69 -6.65 -22.32
C THR A 188 5.46 -7.49 -22.64
N GLU A 189 5.45 -8.14 -23.81
CA GLU A 189 4.37 -9.07 -24.16
C GLU A 189 4.34 -10.27 -23.21
N GLU A 190 5.50 -10.79 -22.82
CA GLU A 190 5.59 -11.85 -21.83
C GLU A 190 4.94 -11.49 -20.48
N GLU A 191 5.11 -10.25 -20.01
CA GLU A 191 4.48 -9.75 -18.79
C GLU A 191 2.96 -9.69 -18.91
N ARG A 192 2.42 -9.33 -20.09
CA ARG A 192 0.97 -9.37 -20.36
C ARG A 192 0.44 -10.80 -20.40
N GLU A 193 1.13 -11.71 -21.09
CA GLU A 193 0.78 -13.12 -21.12
C GLU A 193 0.79 -13.76 -19.72
N GLN A 194 1.80 -13.43 -18.90
CA GLN A 194 1.87 -13.90 -17.51
C GLN A 194 0.67 -13.41 -16.68
N HIS A 195 0.25 -12.16 -16.88
CA HIS A 195 -0.94 -11.62 -16.22
C HIS A 195 -2.21 -12.32 -16.69
N GLN A 196 -2.38 -12.50 -18.00
CA GLN A 196 -3.53 -13.21 -18.56
C GLN A 196 -3.63 -14.62 -18.03
N GLY A 197 -2.53 -15.37 -18.05
CA GLY A 197 -2.47 -16.72 -17.49
C GLY A 197 -2.73 -16.77 -15.98
N PHE A 198 -2.38 -15.72 -15.24
CA PHE A 198 -2.75 -15.59 -13.83
C PHE A 198 -4.27 -15.42 -13.65
N LEU A 199 -4.91 -14.55 -14.43
CA LEU A 199 -6.37 -14.36 -14.36
C LEU A 199 -7.14 -15.65 -14.71
N GLU A 200 -6.70 -16.36 -15.73
CA GLU A 200 -7.31 -17.64 -16.16
C GLU A 200 -7.21 -18.72 -15.07
N ARG A 201 -6.05 -18.83 -14.41
CA ARG A 201 -5.85 -19.83 -13.33
C ARG A 201 -6.60 -19.48 -12.06
N THR A 202 -6.71 -18.21 -11.72
CA THR A 202 -7.29 -17.77 -10.44
C THR A 202 -8.76 -17.42 -10.52
N GLY A 203 -9.30 -17.17 -11.73
CA GLY A 203 -10.66 -16.66 -11.91
C GLY A 203 -10.89 -15.27 -11.33
N ILE A 204 -9.84 -14.53 -11.00
CA ILE A 204 -9.96 -13.18 -10.46
C ILE A 204 -10.53 -12.24 -11.53
N ASN A 205 -11.56 -11.48 -11.16
CA ASN A 205 -12.12 -10.45 -12.03
C ASN A 205 -11.20 -9.20 -12.00
N PRO A 206 -10.54 -8.81 -13.11
CA PRO A 206 -9.65 -7.66 -13.16
C PRO A 206 -10.36 -6.32 -12.89
N GLU A 207 -11.67 -6.21 -13.13
CA GLU A 207 -12.45 -5.01 -12.85
C GLU A 207 -12.59 -4.75 -11.34
N ILE A 208 -12.61 -5.80 -10.55
CA ILE A 208 -12.73 -5.73 -9.08
C ILE A 208 -11.34 -5.69 -8.45
N GLY A 209 -10.36 -6.35 -9.06
CA GLY A 209 -9.01 -6.49 -8.54
C GLY A 209 -8.84 -7.71 -7.64
N PHE A 210 -7.69 -7.77 -6.97
CA PHE A 210 -7.37 -8.89 -6.08
C PHE A 210 -8.19 -8.76 -4.79
N VAL A 211 -9.33 -9.42 -4.76
CA VAL A 211 -10.19 -9.55 -3.58
C VAL A 211 -10.40 -11.03 -3.35
N LEU A 212 -9.90 -11.55 -2.25
CA LEU A 212 -10.22 -12.91 -1.85
C LEU A 212 -11.64 -12.93 -1.30
N GLN A 213 -12.46 -13.84 -1.82
CA GLN A 213 -13.90 -13.94 -1.48
C GLN A 213 -14.17 -14.50 -0.09
N SER A 214 -13.12 -14.77 0.70
CA SER A 214 -13.26 -15.36 2.03
C SER A 214 -13.38 -14.29 3.11
N GLU A 215 -14.52 -14.19 3.74
CA GLU A 215 -14.83 -13.26 4.83
C GLU A 215 -13.91 -13.43 6.06
N ASN A 216 -13.33 -14.62 6.27
CA ASN A 216 -12.58 -14.98 7.47
C ASN A 216 -11.22 -15.62 7.16
N TYR A 217 -10.49 -15.12 6.18
CA TYR A 217 -9.24 -15.75 5.75
C TYR A 217 -8.16 -15.78 6.83
N PHE A 218 -8.11 -14.75 7.68
CA PHE A 218 -7.18 -14.69 8.81
C PHE A 218 -7.95 -14.61 10.11
N THR A 219 -7.80 -15.62 10.96
CA THR A 219 -8.40 -15.69 12.28
C THR A 219 -7.34 -15.71 13.37
N ALA A 220 -7.66 -15.15 14.52
CA ALA A 220 -6.79 -15.25 15.69
C ALA A 220 -6.84 -16.68 16.25
N THR A 221 -5.67 -17.24 16.55
CA THR A 221 -5.58 -18.56 17.22
C THR A 221 -5.74 -18.42 18.74
N ASP A 222 -5.84 -19.55 19.46
CA ASP A 222 -5.90 -19.61 20.93
C ASP A 222 -4.69 -18.96 21.63
N ALA A 223 -3.60 -18.70 20.88
CA ALA A 223 -2.44 -17.96 21.39
C ALA A 223 -2.64 -16.44 21.39
N CYS A 224 -3.80 -15.95 21.01
CA CYS A 224 -4.12 -14.53 21.02
C CYS A 224 -4.16 -13.99 22.47
N ILE A 225 -3.40 -12.94 22.73
CA ILE A 225 -3.33 -12.26 24.03
C ILE A 225 -4.25 -11.04 24.13
N GLY A 226 -5.10 -10.79 23.14
CA GLY A 226 -6.04 -9.67 23.15
C GLY A 226 -5.40 -8.28 23.10
N CYS A 227 -4.18 -8.13 22.59
CA CYS A 227 -3.44 -6.86 22.62
C CYS A 227 -4.00 -5.76 21.68
N GLY A 228 -4.90 -6.08 20.77
CA GLY A 228 -5.52 -5.11 19.85
C GLY A 228 -4.64 -4.64 18.68
N ALA A 229 -3.38 -5.05 18.57
CA ALA A 229 -2.47 -4.58 17.51
C ALA A 229 -3.06 -4.77 16.09
N CYS A 230 -3.73 -5.89 15.83
CA CYS A 230 -4.38 -6.17 14.55
C CYS A 230 -5.54 -5.21 14.24
N VAL A 231 -6.22 -4.71 15.26
CA VAL A 231 -7.30 -3.71 15.13
C VAL A 231 -6.70 -2.36 14.70
N GLU A 232 -5.63 -1.95 15.35
CA GLU A 232 -4.99 -0.64 15.11
C GLU A 232 -4.33 -0.55 13.74
N VAL A 233 -3.65 -1.62 13.31
CA VAL A 233 -2.88 -1.60 12.05
C VAL A 233 -3.72 -1.90 10.81
N CYS A 234 -4.95 -2.39 10.97
CA CYS A 234 -5.77 -2.79 9.83
C CYS A 234 -6.23 -1.58 9.01
N PRO A 235 -5.80 -1.44 7.74
CA PRO A 235 -6.18 -0.29 6.91
C PRO A 235 -7.67 -0.26 6.58
N LYS A 236 -8.35 -1.40 6.68
CA LYS A 236 -9.78 -1.58 6.38
C LYS A 236 -10.67 -1.58 7.63
N GLY A 237 -10.08 -1.57 8.83
CA GLY A 237 -10.85 -1.77 10.05
C GLY A 237 -11.55 -3.13 10.10
N ASN A 238 -10.89 -4.18 9.56
CA ASN A 238 -11.48 -5.52 9.45
C ASN A 238 -11.58 -6.27 10.79
N TYR A 239 -10.99 -5.74 11.86
CA TYR A 239 -10.95 -6.40 13.15
C TYR A 239 -11.47 -5.52 14.25
N SER A 240 -12.20 -6.14 15.19
CA SER A 240 -12.62 -5.54 16.45
C SER A 240 -12.26 -6.46 17.62
N LEU A 241 -11.90 -5.87 18.77
CA LEU A 241 -11.63 -6.60 20.00
C LEU A 241 -12.93 -6.70 20.81
N THR A 242 -13.32 -7.92 21.14
CA THR A 242 -14.50 -8.20 21.94
C THR A 242 -14.12 -8.98 23.22
N SER A 243 -15.06 -9.18 24.14
CA SER A 243 -14.86 -10.03 25.32
C SER A 243 -14.60 -11.51 24.97
N GLN A 244 -14.92 -11.91 23.74
CA GLN A 244 -14.70 -13.27 23.23
C GLN A 244 -13.45 -13.39 22.33
N GLY A 245 -12.65 -12.32 22.21
CA GLY A 245 -11.46 -12.26 21.37
C GLY A 245 -11.62 -11.35 20.17
N ILE A 246 -10.86 -11.61 19.11
CA ILE A 246 -10.87 -10.83 17.87
C ILE A 246 -12.01 -11.29 16.96
N LYS A 247 -12.87 -10.34 16.59
CA LYS A 247 -13.93 -10.52 15.59
C LYS A 247 -13.46 -9.94 14.26
N THR A 248 -13.80 -10.61 13.15
CA THR A 248 -13.58 -10.13 11.78
C THR A 248 -14.87 -9.55 11.20
N GLU A 249 -14.75 -8.52 10.35
CA GLU A 249 -15.88 -7.84 9.71
C GLU A 249 -16.02 -8.22 8.22
N GLY A 250 -15.26 -9.20 7.73
CA GLY A 250 -15.33 -9.67 6.34
C GLY A 250 -14.83 -8.66 5.28
N ASN A 251 -13.93 -7.75 5.65
CA ASN A 251 -13.49 -6.64 4.82
C ASN A 251 -11.96 -6.61 4.66
N CYS A 252 -11.35 -7.76 4.34
CA CYS A 252 -9.90 -7.90 4.27
C CYS A 252 -9.32 -7.37 2.97
N GLU A 253 -8.24 -6.56 3.05
CA GLU A 253 -7.44 -6.09 1.91
C GLU A 253 -6.27 -7.03 1.58
N PHE A 254 -6.11 -8.11 2.32
CA PHE A 254 -5.05 -9.10 2.14
C PHE A 254 -3.61 -8.54 2.25
N CYS A 255 -3.43 -7.52 3.06
CA CYS A 255 -2.18 -6.76 3.16
C CYS A 255 -1.19 -7.28 4.22
N PHE A 256 -1.53 -8.33 4.97
CA PHE A 256 -0.74 -8.93 6.05
C PHE A 256 -0.33 -7.99 7.20
N ALA A 257 -0.84 -6.78 7.27
CA ALA A 257 -0.50 -5.85 8.35
C ALA A 257 -0.75 -6.44 9.74
N CYS A 258 -1.88 -7.11 9.94
CA CYS A 258 -2.24 -7.77 11.20
C CYS A 258 -1.25 -8.87 11.58
N ILE A 259 -0.82 -9.69 10.62
CA ILE A 259 0.11 -10.81 10.84
C ILE A 259 1.51 -10.30 11.18
N GLN A 260 2.02 -9.35 10.38
CA GLN A 260 3.36 -8.81 10.53
C GLN A 260 3.55 -8.01 11.83
N ASN A 261 2.49 -7.36 12.32
CA ASN A 261 2.52 -6.58 13.56
C ASN A 261 2.05 -7.36 14.79
N CYS A 262 1.62 -8.61 14.64
CA CYS A 262 1.22 -9.44 15.78
C CYS A 262 2.43 -9.82 16.64
N PRO A 263 2.45 -9.47 17.94
CA PRO A 263 3.57 -9.79 18.81
C PRO A 263 3.73 -11.30 19.05
N GLN A 264 2.66 -12.04 18.94
CA GLN A 264 2.65 -13.51 19.06
C GLN A 264 2.97 -14.22 17.74
N LYS A 265 2.84 -13.53 16.59
CA LYS A 265 3.02 -14.09 15.24
C LYS A 265 2.27 -15.40 15.00
N LYS A 266 1.09 -15.55 15.63
CA LYS A 266 0.29 -16.76 15.60
C LYS A 266 -1.10 -16.44 15.06
N TRP A 267 -1.19 -16.41 13.74
CA TRP A 267 -2.46 -16.36 13.03
C TRP A 267 -2.72 -17.70 12.36
N GLY A 268 -3.96 -18.20 12.47
CA GLY A 268 -4.44 -19.30 11.65
C GLY A 268 -4.94 -18.72 10.32
N SER A 269 -4.65 -19.42 9.24
CA SER A 269 -5.41 -19.34 8.00
C SER A 269 -6.30 -20.57 8.00
N GLU A 270 -7.62 -20.44 7.86
CA GLU A 270 -8.38 -21.56 7.37
C GLU A 270 -7.79 -21.93 6.01
N PRO A 271 -7.49 -23.23 5.75
CA PRO A 271 -7.10 -23.62 4.41
C PRO A 271 -8.28 -23.24 3.52
N ALA A 272 -8.09 -22.24 2.68
CA ALA A 272 -8.97 -22.06 1.56
C ALA A 272 -8.86 -23.37 0.76
N GLU A 273 -9.92 -24.18 0.76
CA GLU A 273 -9.98 -25.41 -0.03
C GLU A 273 -9.78 -25.20 -1.53
N ALA A 274 -9.40 -24.00 -1.95
CA ALA A 274 -9.32 -23.59 -3.33
C ALA A 274 -8.08 -22.80 -3.74
N TYR A 275 -7.11 -22.55 -2.86
CA TYR A 275 -5.84 -21.97 -3.32
C TYR A 275 -4.72 -23.00 -3.22
N GLU A 276 -4.81 -24.02 -4.05
CA GLU A 276 -3.60 -24.71 -4.49
C GLU A 276 -2.77 -23.67 -5.23
N SER A 277 -1.69 -23.19 -4.60
CA SER A 277 -0.65 -22.46 -5.33
C SER A 277 -0.29 -23.28 -6.56
N PRO A 278 -0.47 -22.77 -7.78
CA PRO A 278 0.06 -23.47 -8.93
C PRO A 278 1.55 -23.61 -8.66
N THR A 279 2.01 -24.83 -8.57
CA THR A 279 3.44 -25.15 -8.59
C THR A 279 4.08 -24.36 -9.73
N LEU A 280 5.10 -23.58 -9.41
CA LEU A 280 5.93 -22.81 -10.34
C LEU A 280 6.50 -23.68 -11.45
#